data_94d81e49647addd122e090eef2fdb02f
#
_entry.id   94d81e49647addd122e090eef2fdb02f
#
_cell.length_a   1.000
_cell.length_b   1.000
_cell.length_c   1.000
_cell.angle_alpha   90.00
_cell.angle_beta   90.00
_cell.angle_gamma   90.00
#
_symmetry.space_group_name_H-M   'P 1'
#
loop_
_entity.id
_entity.type
_entity.pdbx_description
1 polymer ?
#
loop_
_entity_poly.entity_id
_entity_poly.type
_entity_poly.pdbx_seq_one_letter_code
_entity_poly.pdbx_strand_id
1 'polypeptide(L)' 'HKGVSWEAARGKWRARIRLGGKRKSLGLFTTPEEAAAAYATASAAMHGEFGRTT' A
#
# COMPACT_ATOMS: atom_id res chain seq x y z
N HIS A 1 -2.45 10.93 1.42
CA HIS A 1 -1.30 10.01 1.44
C HIS A 1 -1.18 9.30 0.12
N LYS A 2 0.03 9.08 -0.31
CA LYS A 2 0.29 8.39 -1.56
C LYS A 2 -0.10 6.93 -1.44
N GLY A 3 -0.90 6.45 -2.41
CA GLY A 3 -1.33 5.06 -2.40
C GLY A 3 -2.45 4.77 -1.43
N VAL A 4 -2.99 5.78 -0.77
CA VAL A 4 -4.05 5.62 0.22
C VAL A 4 -5.28 6.37 -0.27
N SER A 5 -6.44 5.71 -0.24
CA SER A 5 -7.70 6.30 -0.68
C SER A 5 -8.78 6.05 0.36
N TRP A 6 -9.72 6.98 0.45
CA TRP A 6 -10.87 6.82 1.33
C TRP A 6 -11.92 5.95 0.64
N GLU A 7 -12.33 4.90 1.32
CA GLU A 7 -13.36 4.00 0.79
C GLU A 7 -14.67 4.30 1.52
N ALA A 8 -15.47 5.16 0.92
CA ALA A 8 -16.70 5.63 1.57
C ALA A 8 -17.68 4.49 1.79
N ALA A 9 -17.74 3.55 0.86
CA ALA A 9 -18.68 2.45 0.95
C ALA A 9 -18.45 1.60 2.18
N ARG A 10 -17.22 1.53 2.65
CA ARG A 10 -16.86 0.72 3.81
C ARG A 10 -16.45 1.55 5.01
N GLY A 11 -16.35 2.87 4.83
CA GLY A 11 -15.92 3.75 5.90
C GLY A 11 -14.49 3.47 6.37
N LYS A 12 -13.63 3.09 5.44
CA LYS A 12 -12.24 2.75 5.77
C LYS A 12 -11.30 3.29 4.72
N TRP A 13 -10.02 3.25 5.05
CA TRP A 13 -8.96 3.70 4.14
C TRP A 13 -8.38 2.50 3.41
N ARG A 14 -8.24 2.64 2.11
CA ARG A 14 -7.68 1.57 1.29
C ARG A 14 -6.25 1.92 0.91
N ALA A 15 -5.34 0.98 1.10
CA ALA A 15 -3.96 1.12 0.66
C ALA A 15 -3.74 0.26 -0.58
N ARG A 16 -3.13 0.86 -1.59
CA ARG A 16 -2.80 0.16 -2.82
C ARG A 16 -1.40 0.55 -3.26
N ILE A 17 -0.71 -0.41 -3.87
CA ILE A 17 0.61 -0.16 -4.40
C ILE A 17 0.63 -0.57 -5.86
N ARG A 18 1.41 0.16 -6.66
CA ARG A 18 1.55 -0.12 -8.09
C ARG A 18 3.02 -0.30 -8.41
N LEU A 19 3.34 -1.44 -9.02
CA LEU A 19 4.71 -1.74 -9.38
C LEU A 19 4.72 -2.48 -10.71
N GLY A 20 5.54 -2.00 -11.63
CA GLY A 20 5.70 -2.64 -12.92
C GLY A 20 4.42 -2.77 -13.70
N GLY A 21 3.52 -1.79 -13.58
CA GLY A 21 2.25 -1.81 -14.27
C GLY A 21 1.18 -2.65 -13.59
N LYS A 22 1.51 -3.29 -12.49
CA LYS A 22 0.55 -4.10 -11.74
C LYS A 22 0.11 -3.37 -10.48
N ARG A 23 -1.14 -3.55 -10.11
CA ARG A 23 -1.69 -2.96 -8.91
C ARG A 23 -2.00 -4.04 -7.90
N LYS A 24 -1.62 -3.79 -6.66
CA LYS A 24 -1.87 -4.71 -5.58
C LYS A 24 -2.58 -3.97 -4.44
N SER A 25 -3.67 -4.54 -3.97
CA SER A 25 -4.41 -3.99 -2.85
C SER A 25 -3.81 -4.53 -1.57
N LEU A 26 -3.52 -3.62 -0.62
CA LEU A 26 -2.93 -4.02 0.65
C LEU A 26 -3.97 -4.26 1.72
N GLY A 27 -5.18 -3.74 1.52
CA GLY A 27 -6.25 -3.96 2.47
C GLY A 27 -6.91 -2.67 2.90
N LEU A 28 -7.82 -2.79 3.85
CA LEU A 28 -8.55 -1.66 4.39
C LEU A 28 -8.13 -1.42 5.83
N PHE A 29 -8.05 -0.14 6.21
CA PHE A 29 -7.56 0.26 7.52
C PHE A 29 -8.47 1.33 8.09
N THR A 30 -8.51 1.42 9.41
CA THR A 30 -9.40 2.38 10.08
C THR A 30 -8.87 3.80 10.02
N THR A 31 -7.56 3.98 9.87
CA THR A 31 -6.95 5.31 9.82
C THR A 31 -6.05 5.42 8.60
N PRO A 32 -5.87 6.64 8.08
CA PRO A 32 -4.95 6.83 6.96
C PRO A 32 -3.50 6.55 7.34
N GLU A 33 -3.16 6.75 8.61
CA GLU A 33 -1.81 6.46 9.07
C GLU A 33 -1.50 4.97 8.97
N GLU A 34 -2.45 4.13 9.35
CA GLU A 34 -2.28 2.69 9.23
C GLU A 34 -2.15 2.27 7.78
N ALA A 35 -2.97 2.85 6.91
CA ALA A 35 -2.90 2.54 5.49
C ALA A 35 -1.56 2.98 4.91
N ALA A 36 -1.09 4.15 5.31
CA ALA A 36 0.21 4.65 4.85
C ALA A 36 1.35 3.77 5.34
N ALA A 37 1.25 3.29 6.57
CA ALA A 37 2.27 2.39 7.12
C ALA A 37 2.30 1.07 6.34
N ALA A 38 1.13 0.55 6.00
CA ALA A 38 1.06 -0.67 5.20
C ALA A 38 1.67 -0.45 3.82
N TYR A 39 1.40 0.70 3.22
CA TYR A 39 1.99 1.05 1.93
C TYR A 39 3.51 1.12 2.03
N ALA A 40 4.02 1.78 3.06
CA ALA A 40 5.45 1.91 3.23
C ALA A 40 6.12 0.56 3.44
N THR A 41 5.50 -0.30 4.23
CA THR A 41 6.03 -1.64 4.48
C THR A 41 6.06 -2.46 3.19
N ALA A 42 4.98 -2.42 2.43
CA ALA A 42 4.92 -3.17 1.18
C ALA A 42 5.93 -2.64 0.17
N SER A 43 6.05 -1.32 0.08
CA SER A 43 7.00 -0.70 -0.83
C SER A 43 8.43 -1.09 -0.48
N ALA A 44 8.76 -1.05 0.81
CA ALA A 44 10.11 -1.42 1.26
C ALA A 44 10.39 -2.89 0.98
N ALA A 45 9.42 -3.76 1.22
CA ALA A 45 9.61 -5.18 0.99
C ALA A 45 9.85 -5.48 -0.48
N MET A 46 9.09 -4.82 -1.35
CA MET A 46 9.26 -5.04 -2.78
C MET A 46 10.59 -4.52 -3.28
N HIS A 47 10.98 -3.34 -2.82
CA HIS A 47 12.27 -2.77 -3.21
C HIS A 47 13.42 -3.61 -2.67
N GLY A 48 13.28 -4.08 -1.45
CA GLY A 48 14.30 -4.93 -0.85
C GLY A 48 14.46 -6.24 -1.60
N GLU A 49 13.36 -6.78 -2.09
CA GLU A 49 13.37 -8.01 -2.85
C GLU A 49 14.16 -7.83 -4.14
N PHE A 50 13.93 -6.74 -4.83
CA PHE A 50 14.67 -6.43 -6.05
C PHE A 50 16.15 -6.23 -5.76
N GLY A 51 16.44 -5.50 -4.70
CA GLY A 51 17.82 -5.26 -4.32
C GLY A 51 18.56 -6.55 -4.02
N ARG A 52 17.88 -7.52 -3.46
CA ARG A 52 18.52 -8.77 -3.09
C ARG A 52 18.85 -9.64 -4.28
N THR A 53 18.08 -9.56 -5.33
CA THR A 53 18.32 -10.41 -6.48
C THR A 53 19.52 -9.94 -7.30
N THR A 54 19.94 -8.75 -7.07
CA THR A 54 21.14 -8.26 -7.74
C THR A 54 22.36 -8.55 -6.89
#